data_66d917c8729a6953f1cc37501af15224
#
_entry.id   66d917c8729a6953f1cc37501af15224
#
_cell.length_a   1.000
_cell.length_b   1.000
_cell.length_c   1.000
_cell.angle_alpha   90.00
_cell.angle_beta   90.00
_cell.angle_gamma   90.00
#
_symmetry.space_group_name_H-M   'P 1'
#
loop_
_entity.id
_entity.type
_entity.pdbx_description
1 polymer ?
#
loop_
_entity_poly.entity_id
_entity_poly.type
_entity_poly.pdbx_seq_one_letter_code
_entity_poly.pdbx_strand_id
1 'polypeptide(L)'
;MSQQASPTNSDSVALTYFNDYQARTVEAIAERIIPANGADAGAMEAGVVYYIDRTITGFSIGLQRVYRLGLRELETFCDREYSAQFVNLTEEQQDNILRRFLGSETGEGKIERPAGLVQPAPEEADPAQTESGYKEGADLDLLHFFFAVIREHTVEGYFCDPIYGGNRGTVGWRLVGFPGAQWGYTAEQMKPGFDATMIPIKTLSDLRRELKNLPDNKRYYANEGK
;
A
#
# COMPACT_ATOMS: atom_id res chain seq x y z
N MET A 1 27.82 -4.78 -35.03
CA MET A 1 26.65 -5.54 -34.49
C MET A 1 26.80 -5.56 -32.99
N SER A 2 26.15 -4.59 -32.35
CA SER A 2 26.16 -4.45 -30.88
C SER A 2 24.91 -5.13 -30.33
N GLN A 3 25.09 -6.22 -29.62
CA GLN A 3 24.03 -6.89 -28.87
C GLN A 3 23.66 -6.00 -27.68
N GLN A 4 22.45 -5.46 -27.71
CA GLN A 4 21.83 -4.86 -26.54
C GLN A 4 21.50 -5.99 -25.56
N ALA A 5 22.15 -5.97 -24.41
CA ALA A 5 21.81 -6.82 -23.29
C ALA A 5 20.40 -6.44 -22.80
N SER A 6 19.49 -7.40 -22.80
CA SER A 6 18.19 -7.28 -22.16
C SER A 6 18.37 -6.97 -20.66
N PRO A 7 17.58 -6.10 -20.06
CA PRO A 7 17.67 -5.85 -18.63
C PRO A 7 17.29 -7.15 -17.89
N THR A 8 18.26 -7.68 -17.17
CA THR A 8 18.08 -8.82 -16.29
C THR A 8 17.12 -8.46 -15.15
N ASN A 9 16.04 -9.21 -15.12
CA ASN A 9 15.22 -9.61 -13.99
C ASN A 9 15.38 -8.76 -12.72
N SER A 10 14.49 -7.78 -12.57
CA SER A 10 14.25 -7.09 -11.32
C SER A 10 13.93 -8.11 -10.23
N ASP A 11 14.57 -8.00 -9.08
CA ASP A 11 14.26 -8.74 -7.85
C ASP A 11 12.74 -8.78 -7.63
N SER A 12 12.09 -9.83 -8.05
CA SER A 12 10.69 -10.10 -7.76
C SER A 12 10.62 -10.46 -6.27
N VAL A 13 10.31 -9.47 -5.46
CA VAL A 13 10.01 -9.71 -4.05
C VAL A 13 8.81 -10.64 -4.02
N ALA A 14 8.99 -11.85 -3.46
CA ALA A 14 7.90 -12.81 -3.35
C ALA A 14 6.81 -12.25 -2.43
N LEU A 15 5.57 -12.36 -2.87
CA LEU A 15 4.41 -12.09 -2.04
C LEU A 15 4.24 -13.25 -1.04
N THR A 16 3.78 -12.94 0.15
CA THR A 16 3.62 -13.91 1.26
C THR A 16 2.16 -14.26 1.52
N TYR A 17 1.25 -13.34 1.27
CA TYR A 17 -0.18 -13.50 1.53
C TYR A 17 -1.00 -13.67 0.25
N PHE A 18 -0.82 -12.77 -0.71
CA PHE A 18 -1.59 -12.80 -1.95
C PHE A 18 -1.07 -13.85 -2.92
N ASN A 19 -1.98 -14.61 -3.54
CA ASN A 19 -1.67 -15.33 -4.77
C ASN A 19 -1.59 -14.35 -5.95
N ASP A 20 -1.09 -14.81 -7.11
CA ASP A 20 -0.87 -13.98 -8.31
C ASP A 20 -2.15 -13.27 -8.80
N TYR A 21 -3.30 -13.93 -8.67
CA TYR A 21 -4.57 -13.34 -9.08
C TYR A 21 -5.00 -12.23 -8.12
N GLN A 22 -4.96 -12.49 -6.82
CA GLN A 22 -5.29 -11.50 -5.79
C GLN A 22 -4.35 -10.29 -5.86
N ALA A 23 -3.07 -10.53 -6.08
CA ALA A 23 -2.10 -9.46 -6.24
C ALA A 23 -2.45 -8.54 -7.42
N ARG A 24 -2.77 -9.11 -8.58
CA ARG A 24 -3.20 -8.32 -9.75
C ARG A 24 -4.46 -7.53 -9.50
N THR A 25 -5.43 -8.09 -8.76
CA THR A 25 -6.64 -7.36 -8.38
C THR A 25 -6.32 -6.20 -7.45
N VAL A 26 -5.46 -6.42 -6.45
CA VAL A 26 -4.98 -5.35 -5.53
C VAL A 26 -4.21 -4.28 -6.28
N GLU A 27 -3.32 -4.66 -7.21
CA GLU A 27 -2.58 -3.71 -8.06
C GLU A 27 -3.51 -2.89 -8.93
N ALA A 28 -4.51 -3.52 -9.56
CA ALA A 28 -5.48 -2.81 -10.38
C ALA A 28 -6.30 -1.80 -9.55
N ILE A 29 -6.75 -2.18 -8.35
CA ILE A 29 -7.45 -1.26 -7.45
C ILE A 29 -6.54 -0.10 -7.04
N ALA A 30 -5.31 -0.39 -6.62
CA ALA A 30 -4.36 0.62 -6.19
C ALA A 30 -4.03 1.61 -7.32
N GLU A 31 -3.86 1.12 -8.55
CA GLU A 31 -3.60 1.95 -9.74
C GLU A 31 -4.79 2.86 -10.08
N ARG A 32 -6.04 2.45 -9.80
CA ARG A 32 -7.20 3.34 -9.95
C ARG A 32 -7.29 4.39 -8.85
N ILE A 33 -6.70 4.13 -7.66
CA ILE A 33 -6.65 5.09 -6.54
C ILE A 33 -5.55 6.13 -6.75
N ILE A 34 -4.36 5.70 -7.19
CA ILE A 34 -3.22 6.58 -7.52
C ILE A 34 -2.72 6.18 -8.92
N PRO A 35 -3.35 6.70 -9.97
CA PRO A 35 -3.00 6.36 -11.34
C PRO A 35 -1.68 7.00 -11.78
N ALA A 36 -0.96 6.34 -12.67
CA ALA A 36 0.13 6.98 -13.39
C ALA A 36 -0.40 8.14 -14.22
N ASN A 37 0.33 9.25 -14.26
CA ASN A 37 -0.05 10.44 -15.00
C ASN A 37 1.15 11.01 -15.77
N GLY A 38 1.32 10.55 -16.99
CA GLY A 38 2.40 11.01 -17.87
C GLY A 38 3.79 10.77 -17.30
N ALA A 39 4.36 11.75 -16.62
CA ALA A 39 5.69 11.65 -16.02
C ALA A 39 5.68 11.06 -14.59
N ASP A 40 4.52 11.04 -13.96
CA ASP A 40 4.38 10.60 -12.57
C ASP A 40 3.98 9.13 -12.51
N ALA A 41 4.74 8.37 -11.75
CA ALA A 41 4.50 6.94 -11.53
C ALA A 41 3.23 6.70 -10.73
N GLY A 42 2.45 5.67 -11.11
CA GLY A 42 1.28 5.22 -10.37
C GLY A 42 1.61 4.26 -9.21
N ALA A 43 0.56 3.77 -8.56
CA ALA A 43 0.68 2.84 -7.44
C ALA A 43 1.33 1.49 -7.85
N MET A 44 1.09 1.04 -9.08
CA MET A 44 1.68 -0.19 -9.61
C MET A 44 3.21 -0.05 -9.72
N GLU A 45 3.71 1.04 -10.32
CA GLU A 45 5.16 1.30 -10.44
C GLU A 45 5.80 1.53 -9.07
N ALA A 46 5.08 2.19 -8.15
CA ALA A 46 5.51 2.37 -6.76
C ALA A 46 5.59 1.03 -6.00
N GLY A 47 5.03 -0.06 -6.53
CA GLY A 47 5.03 -1.37 -5.91
C GLY A 47 4.16 -1.46 -4.65
N VAL A 48 3.06 -0.73 -4.61
CA VAL A 48 2.16 -0.63 -3.45
C VAL A 48 1.67 -2.00 -2.97
N VAL A 49 1.44 -2.95 -3.87
CA VAL A 49 1.01 -4.32 -3.53
C VAL A 49 1.97 -5.01 -2.54
N TYR A 50 3.28 -4.76 -2.65
CA TYR A 50 4.27 -5.35 -1.74
C TYR A 50 4.24 -4.72 -0.36
N TYR A 51 3.91 -3.44 -0.27
CA TYR A 51 3.63 -2.79 1.01
C TYR A 51 2.41 -3.42 1.68
N ILE A 52 1.31 -3.56 0.93
CA ILE A 52 0.06 -4.14 1.44
C ILE A 52 0.28 -5.57 1.91
N ASP A 53 0.92 -6.41 1.08
CA ASP A 53 1.20 -7.82 1.42
C ASP A 53 2.00 -7.95 2.73
N ARG A 54 3.02 -7.11 2.91
CA ARG A 54 3.83 -7.08 4.15
C ARG A 54 3.05 -6.55 5.35
N THR A 55 2.26 -5.52 5.15
CA THR A 55 1.48 -4.89 6.22
C THR A 55 0.45 -5.85 6.79
N ILE A 56 -0.27 -6.58 5.93
CA ILE A 56 -1.28 -7.55 6.36
C ILE A 56 -0.69 -8.89 6.84
N THR A 57 0.58 -9.16 6.60
CA THR A 57 1.29 -10.30 7.20
C THR A 57 2.04 -9.93 8.48
N GLY A 58 2.12 -8.64 8.79
CA GLY A 58 2.82 -8.09 9.94
C GLY A 58 1.92 -7.22 10.81
N PHE A 59 2.11 -5.90 10.70
CA PHE A 59 1.48 -4.92 11.60
C PHE A 59 -0.07 -4.96 11.57
N SER A 60 -0.66 -5.15 10.40
CA SER A 60 -2.12 -5.17 10.21
C SER A 60 -2.69 -6.59 9.99
N ILE A 61 -2.14 -7.59 10.68
CA ILE A 61 -2.53 -9.00 10.52
C ILE A 61 -4.04 -9.22 10.74
N GLY A 62 -4.69 -8.44 11.60
CA GLY A 62 -6.12 -8.47 11.83
C GLY A 62 -6.97 -8.12 10.60
N LEU A 63 -6.38 -7.50 9.56
CA LEU A 63 -7.08 -7.14 8.32
C LEU A 63 -6.99 -8.22 7.22
N GLN A 64 -6.30 -9.33 7.45
CA GLN A 64 -6.25 -10.46 6.49
C GLN A 64 -7.65 -10.93 6.09
N ARG A 65 -8.56 -11.04 7.07
CA ARG A 65 -9.94 -11.45 6.80
C ARG A 65 -10.67 -10.44 5.91
N VAL A 66 -10.44 -9.15 6.12
CA VAL A 66 -11.04 -8.08 5.30
C VAL A 66 -10.59 -8.21 3.85
N TYR A 67 -9.29 -8.39 3.60
CA TYR A 67 -8.77 -8.60 2.25
C TYR A 67 -9.31 -9.87 1.60
N ARG A 68 -9.29 -10.99 2.32
CA ARG A 68 -9.78 -12.27 1.78
C ARG A 68 -11.26 -12.22 1.40
N LEU A 69 -12.09 -11.67 2.28
CA LEU A 69 -13.53 -11.58 2.06
C LEU A 69 -13.87 -10.48 1.07
N GLY A 70 -13.23 -9.31 1.19
CA GLY A 70 -13.45 -8.17 0.29
C GLY A 70 -13.09 -8.48 -1.16
N LEU A 71 -11.96 -9.12 -1.41
CA LEU A 71 -11.58 -9.54 -2.77
C LEU A 71 -12.59 -10.56 -3.35
N ARG A 72 -13.03 -11.52 -2.54
CA ARG A 72 -14.03 -12.50 -2.99
C ARG A 72 -15.37 -11.82 -3.32
N GLU A 73 -15.80 -10.91 -2.47
CA GLU A 73 -17.07 -10.21 -2.64
C GLU A 73 -17.02 -9.26 -3.84
N LEU A 74 -15.87 -8.63 -4.06
CA LEU A 74 -15.64 -7.81 -5.26
C LEU A 74 -15.78 -8.64 -6.54
N GLU A 75 -15.18 -9.82 -6.59
CA GLU A 75 -15.30 -10.69 -7.77
C GLU A 75 -16.74 -11.18 -7.98
N THR A 76 -17.44 -11.54 -6.88
CA THR A 76 -18.88 -11.88 -6.96
C THR A 76 -19.72 -10.72 -7.47
N PHE A 77 -19.43 -9.51 -7.03
CA PHE A 77 -20.07 -8.30 -7.52
C PHE A 77 -19.79 -8.06 -9.00
N CYS A 78 -18.53 -8.17 -9.42
CA CYS A 78 -18.10 -7.95 -10.81
C CYS A 78 -18.70 -9.02 -11.75
N ASP A 79 -18.72 -10.27 -11.35
CA ASP A 79 -19.32 -11.35 -12.15
C ASP A 79 -20.83 -11.09 -12.37
N ARG A 80 -21.53 -10.69 -11.32
CA ARG A 80 -22.98 -10.42 -11.40
C ARG A 80 -23.32 -9.19 -12.24
N GLU A 81 -22.60 -8.09 -12.07
CA GLU A 81 -22.93 -6.81 -12.73
C GLU A 81 -22.33 -6.69 -14.12
N TYR A 82 -21.19 -7.34 -14.38
CA TYR A 82 -20.42 -7.18 -15.62
C TYR A 82 -20.11 -8.50 -16.33
N SER A 83 -20.40 -9.65 -15.71
CA SER A 83 -20.02 -11.00 -16.22
C SER A 83 -18.51 -11.10 -16.50
N ALA A 84 -17.69 -10.44 -15.70
CA ALA A 84 -16.23 -10.37 -15.85
C ALA A 84 -15.55 -10.17 -14.52
N GLN A 85 -14.28 -10.57 -14.43
CA GLN A 85 -13.42 -10.33 -13.26
C GLN A 85 -12.99 -8.87 -13.22
N PHE A 86 -12.74 -8.31 -12.03
CA PHE A 86 -12.36 -6.90 -11.85
C PHE A 86 -11.16 -6.49 -12.73
N VAL A 87 -10.14 -7.31 -12.81
CA VAL A 87 -8.93 -7.03 -13.62
C VAL A 87 -9.17 -6.98 -15.13
N ASN A 88 -10.29 -7.54 -15.59
CA ASN A 88 -10.68 -7.57 -17.01
C ASN A 88 -11.68 -6.47 -17.37
N LEU A 89 -12.12 -5.69 -16.40
CA LEU A 89 -12.99 -4.54 -16.62
C LEU A 89 -12.20 -3.38 -17.26
N THR A 90 -12.91 -2.53 -18.00
CA THR A 90 -12.32 -1.27 -18.46
C THR A 90 -12.01 -0.36 -17.28
N GLU A 91 -11.08 0.57 -17.46
CA GLU A 91 -10.74 1.57 -16.43
C GLU A 91 -11.96 2.34 -15.94
N GLU A 92 -12.85 2.73 -16.85
CA GLU A 92 -14.10 3.42 -16.52
C GLU A 92 -15.02 2.57 -15.65
N GLN A 93 -15.14 1.26 -15.93
CA GLN A 93 -15.93 0.34 -15.10
C GLN A 93 -15.30 0.16 -13.72
N GLN A 94 -13.98 0.01 -13.65
CA GLN A 94 -13.24 -0.05 -12.38
C GLN A 94 -13.45 1.23 -11.57
N ASP A 95 -13.32 2.40 -12.19
CA ASP A 95 -13.55 3.69 -11.54
C ASP A 95 -14.96 3.84 -11.01
N ASN A 96 -15.97 3.36 -11.77
CA ASN A 96 -17.36 3.40 -11.33
C ASN A 96 -17.60 2.53 -10.09
N ILE A 97 -16.93 1.37 -10.00
CA ILE A 97 -16.95 0.51 -8.81
C ILE A 97 -16.30 1.24 -7.62
N LEU A 98 -15.11 1.83 -7.80
CA LEU A 98 -14.45 2.58 -6.75
C LEU A 98 -15.30 3.75 -6.26
N ARG A 99 -15.89 4.56 -7.16
CA ARG A 99 -16.78 5.67 -6.79
C ARG A 99 -17.99 5.18 -6.01
N ARG A 100 -18.55 4.04 -6.37
CA ARG A 100 -19.70 3.45 -5.68
C ARG A 100 -19.36 3.09 -4.22
N PHE A 101 -18.21 2.49 -3.96
CA PHE A 101 -17.86 1.96 -2.66
C PHE A 101 -17.00 2.89 -1.81
N LEU A 102 -16.25 3.81 -2.40
CA LEU A 102 -15.52 4.85 -1.65
C LEU A 102 -16.40 6.05 -1.30
N GLY A 103 -17.59 6.16 -1.90
CA GLY A 103 -18.49 7.29 -1.73
C GLY A 103 -18.09 8.49 -2.60
N SER A 104 -19.02 9.41 -2.82
CA SER A 104 -18.70 10.73 -3.36
C SER A 104 -17.90 11.50 -2.30
N GLU A 105 -17.03 12.42 -2.72
CA GLU A 105 -16.12 13.23 -1.88
C GLU A 105 -16.78 14.05 -0.75
N THR A 106 -18.09 13.97 -0.58
CA THR A 106 -18.83 14.58 0.53
C THR A 106 -18.80 13.69 1.77
N GLY A 107 -17.63 13.61 2.36
CA GLY A 107 -17.20 12.83 3.52
C GLY A 107 -18.02 12.81 4.80
N GLU A 108 -19.32 12.53 4.76
CA GLU A 108 -20.18 12.43 5.96
C GLU A 108 -20.63 10.99 6.31
N GLY A 109 -20.13 9.98 5.63
CA GLY A 109 -20.33 8.58 6.04
C GLY A 109 -19.21 8.11 6.95
N LYS A 110 -19.41 7.99 8.26
CA LYS A 110 -18.54 7.15 9.08
C LYS A 110 -18.61 5.75 8.48
N ILE A 111 -17.51 5.28 7.90
CA ILE A 111 -17.39 3.89 7.47
C ILE A 111 -17.34 3.07 8.77
N GLU A 112 -18.48 2.54 9.16
CA GLU A 112 -18.56 1.68 10.35
C GLU A 112 -17.89 0.36 10.02
N ARG A 113 -17.02 -0.07 10.92
CA ARG A 113 -16.34 -1.37 10.83
C ARG A 113 -17.40 -2.47 11.05
N PRO A 114 -17.67 -3.35 10.06
CA PRO A 114 -18.62 -4.43 10.27
C PRO A 114 -18.19 -5.33 11.42
N ALA A 115 -19.13 -5.69 12.30
CA ALA A 115 -18.86 -6.50 13.45
C ALA A 115 -18.24 -7.86 13.06
N GLY A 116 -17.17 -8.28 13.73
CA GLY A 116 -16.52 -9.58 13.54
C GLY A 116 -15.55 -9.66 12.34
N LEU A 117 -15.28 -8.58 11.61
CA LEU A 117 -14.34 -8.58 10.49
C LEU A 117 -12.87 -8.49 10.91
N VAL A 118 -12.58 -7.84 12.02
CA VAL A 118 -11.21 -7.77 12.55
C VAL A 118 -11.09 -8.78 13.68
N GLN A 119 -10.27 -9.80 13.49
CA GLN A 119 -9.99 -10.78 14.53
C GLN A 119 -9.09 -10.16 15.60
N PRO A 120 -9.32 -10.47 16.90
CA PRO A 120 -8.29 -10.27 17.92
C PRO A 120 -7.04 -11.08 17.56
N ALA A 121 -5.89 -10.69 18.11
CA ALA A 121 -4.62 -11.38 17.88
C ALA A 121 -4.75 -12.91 18.12
N PRO A 122 -3.91 -13.74 17.48
CA PRO A 122 -4.14 -15.20 17.30
C PRO A 122 -4.27 -16.05 18.57
N GLU A 123 -4.07 -15.51 19.77
CA GLU A 123 -4.06 -16.28 21.01
C GLU A 123 -5.46 -16.72 21.52
N GLU A 124 -6.57 -16.22 20.94
CA GLU A 124 -7.93 -16.49 21.48
C GLU A 124 -8.98 -16.92 20.45
N ALA A 125 -8.62 -17.28 19.22
CA ALA A 125 -9.60 -17.61 18.20
C ALA A 125 -10.00 -19.10 18.22
N ASP A 126 -11.25 -19.39 18.61
CA ASP A 126 -11.89 -20.69 18.45
C ASP A 126 -12.18 -20.94 16.94
N PRO A 127 -11.55 -21.95 16.31
CA PRO A 127 -11.73 -22.23 14.88
C PRO A 127 -13.16 -22.63 14.50
N ALA A 128 -14.02 -22.99 15.45
CA ALA A 128 -15.40 -23.42 15.20
C ALA A 128 -16.40 -22.27 14.98
N GLN A 129 -16.02 -21.00 15.23
CA GLN A 129 -16.93 -19.85 15.08
C GLN A 129 -16.85 -19.16 13.72
N THR A 130 -16.09 -19.68 12.76
CA THR A 130 -15.76 -19.02 11.50
C THR A 130 -16.76 -19.25 10.35
N GLU A 131 -17.81 -20.02 10.52
CA GLU A 131 -18.72 -20.40 9.42
C GLU A 131 -20.17 -19.91 9.55
N SER A 132 -20.48 -18.93 10.36
CA SER A 132 -21.85 -18.46 10.51
C SER A 132 -22.22 -17.40 9.47
N GLY A 133 -23.01 -17.82 8.48
CA GLY A 133 -24.04 -16.97 7.86
C GLY A 133 -23.60 -16.00 6.79
N TYR A 134 -23.13 -16.51 5.63
CA TYR A 134 -23.19 -15.70 4.40
C TYR A 134 -24.65 -15.51 3.99
N LYS A 135 -25.15 -14.26 4.06
CA LYS A 135 -26.40 -13.87 3.44
C LYS A 135 -26.17 -13.74 1.92
N GLU A 136 -27.08 -14.33 1.16
CA GLU A 136 -27.16 -14.20 -0.29
C GLU A 136 -27.48 -12.73 -0.64
N GLY A 137 -26.48 -12.01 -1.12
CA GLY A 137 -26.54 -10.60 -1.46
C GLY A 137 -25.23 -9.96 -1.04
N ALA A 138 -24.45 -9.42 -2.02
CA ALA A 138 -23.16 -8.82 -1.75
C ALA A 138 -23.27 -7.97 -0.49
N ASP A 139 -22.42 -8.28 0.49
CA ASP A 139 -22.33 -7.51 1.70
C ASP A 139 -21.70 -6.16 1.33
N LEU A 140 -22.57 -5.21 0.97
CA LEU A 140 -22.15 -3.88 0.53
C LEU A 140 -21.36 -3.17 1.63
N ASP A 141 -21.70 -3.43 2.89
CA ASP A 141 -20.98 -2.86 4.03
C ASP A 141 -19.54 -3.39 4.09
N LEU A 142 -19.37 -4.68 3.80
CA LEU A 142 -18.04 -5.26 3.67
C LEU A 142 -17.25 -4.63 2.54
N LEU A 143 -17.85 -4.43 1.37
CA LEU A 143 -17.18 -3.80 0.24
C LEU A 143 -16.81 -2.35 0.55
N HIS A 144 -17.69 -1.56 1.15
CA HIS A 144 -17.36 -0.20 1.60
C HIS A 144 -16.16 -0.20 2.56
N PHE A 145 -16.16 -1.10 3.54
CA PHE A 145 -15.06 -1.19 4.48
C PHE A 145 -13.76 -1.67 3.82
N PHE A 146 -13.83 -2.68 2.96
CA PHE A 146 -12.68 -3.18 2.19
C PHE A 146 -12.04 -2.08 1.33
N PHE A 147 -12.87 -1.34 0.58
CA PHE A 147 -12.36 -0.24 -0.25
C PHE A 147 -11.77 0.90 0.56
N ALA A 148 -12.30 1.20 1.74
CA ALA A 148 -11.71 2.17 2.64
C ALA A 148 -10.32 1.72 3.13
N VAL A 149 -10.19 0.45 3.54
CA VAL A 149 -8.92 -0.13 4.00
C VAL A 149 -7.89 -0.16 2.88
N ILE A 150 -8.26 -0.63 1.68
CA ILE A 150 -7.29 -0.71 0.58
C ILE A 150 -6.87 0.68 0.09
N ARG A 151 -7.75 1.69 0.15
CA ARG A 151 -7.40 3.08 -0.15
C ARG A 151 -6.37 3.61 0.84
N GLU A 152 -6.59 3.41 2.13
CA GLU A 152 -5.65 3.82 3.18
C GLU A 152 -4.28 3.17 2.96
N HIS A 153 -4.24 1.85 2.83
CA HIS A 153 -2.99 1.13 2.58
C HIS A 153 -2.32 1.51 1.25
N THR A 154 -3.11 1.90 0.23
CA THR A 154 -2.55 2.38 -1.05
C THR A 154 -1.80 3.69 -0.85
N VAL A 155 -2.40 4.65 -0.14
CA VAL A 155 -1.75 5.93 0.18
C VAL A 155 -0.51 5.72 1.05
N GLU A 156 -0.63 4.91 2.09
CA GLU A 156 0.51 4.56 2.95
C GLU A 156 1.65 3.93 2.15
N GLY A 157 1.35 2.91 1.31
CA GLY A 157 2.34 2.22 0.50
C GLY A 157 2.99 3.12 -0.56
N TYR A 158 2.25 4.08 -1.08
CA TYR A 158 2.76 5.03 -2.08
C TYR A 158 3.73 6.07 -1.48
N PHE A 159 3.54 6.43 -0.20
CA PHE A 159 4.36 7.44 0.47
C PHE A 159 5.28 6.90 1.58
N CYS A 160 5.27 5.60 1.87
CA CYS A 160 6.14 5.00 2.88
C CYS A 160 7.64 5.10 2.50
N ASP A 161 8.52 4.84 3.47
CA ASP A 161 9.91 4.56 3.12
C ASP A 161 10.00 3.24 2.33
N PRO A 162 10.79 3.19 1.23
CA PRO A 162 10.93 1.99 0.39
C PRO A 162 11.31 0.70 1.14
N ILE A 163 11.86 0.81 2.33
CA ILE A 163 12.19 -0.35 3.18
C ILE A 163 10.95 -1.18 3.54
N TYR A 164 9.77 -0.55 3.54
CA TYR A 164 8.49 -1.21 3.83
C TYR A 164 7.86 -1.90 2.62
N GLY A 165 8.45 -1.75 1.43
CA GLY A 165 8.06 -2.50 0.22
C GLY A 165 7.39 -1.68 -0.87
N GLY A 166 6.71 -0.58 -0.52
CA GLY A 166 6.14 0.38 -1.45
C GLY A 166 7.10 1.49 -1.85
N ASN A 167 6.56 2.55 -2.47
CA ASN A 167 7.29 3.77 -2.86
C ASN A 167 8.63 3.49 -3.56
N ARG A 168 8.65 2.50 -4.42
CA ARG A 168 9.85 2.07 -5.16
C ARG A 168 10.43 3.24 -5.92
N GLY A 169 11.75 3.37 -5.86
CA GLY A 169 12.43 4.51 -6.46
C GLY A 169 12.06 5.86 -5.84
N THR A 170 11.40 5.89 -4.69
CA THR A 170 10.95 7.10 -3.99
C THR A 170 9.99 7.96 -4.83
N VAL A 171 9.18 7.33 -5.70
CA VAL A 171 8.32 8.06 -6.66
C VAL A 171 7.30 8.95 -5.96
N GLY A 172 6.67 8.48 -4.89
CA GLY A 172 5.72 9.27 -4.10
C GLY A 172 6.39 10.45 -3.41
N TRP A 173 7.61 10.28 -2.89
CA TRP A 173 8.36 11.36 -2.28
C TRP A 173 8.78 12.44 -3.29
N ARG A 174 9.18 12.00 -4.50
CA ARG A 174 9.50 12.96 -5.58
C ARG A 174 8.29 13.76 -5.99
N LEU A 175 7.13 13.12 -6.09
CA LEU A 175 5.87 13.77 -6.46
C LEU A 175 5.53 14.94 -5.52
N VAL A 176 5.75 14.76 -4.21
CA VAL A 176 5.42 15.78 -3.20
C VAL A 176 6.61 16.63 -2.74
N GLY A 177 7.79 16.42 -3.33
CA GLY A 177 9.01 17.15 -2.94
C GLY A 177 9.51 16.81 -1.54
N PHE A 178 9.22 15.61 -1.03
CA PHE A 178 9.67 15.17 0.29
C PHE A 178 11.11 14.61 0.24
N PRO A 179 12.05 15.14 1.05
CA PRO A 179 13.45 14.73 0.99
C PRO A 179 13.75 13.39 1.68
N GLY A 180 12.73 12.72 2.19
CA GLY A 180 12.88 11.43 2.86
C GLY A 180 13.47 11.54 4.26
N ALA A 181 14.17 10.48 4.68
CA ALA A 181 14.79 10.39 5.99
C ALA A 181 16.08 11.23 6.03
N GLN A 182 16.17 12.16 6.98
CA GLN A 182 17.34 13.04 7.17
C GLN A 182 17.79 12.94 8.63
N TRP A 183 19.12 13.03 8.88
CA TRP A 183 19.65 13.13 10.24
C TRP A 183 19.24 14.43 10.94
N GLY A 184 19.02 15.48 10.17
CA GLY A 184 18.61 16.80 10.65
C GLY A 184 18.58 17.80 9.52
N TYR A 185 18.04 18.97 9.81
CA TYR A 185 17.95 20.10 8.87
C TYR A 185 18.75 21.27 9.41
N THR A 186 19.38 22.03 8.52
CA THR A 186 20.04 23.29 8.87
C THR A 186 19.02 24.38 9.17
N ALA A 187 19.44 25.44 9.87
CA ALA A 187 18.58 26.59 10.14
C ALA A 187 18.04 27.23 8.85
N GLU A 188 18.79 27.20 7.75
CA GLU A 188 18.37 27.70 6.44
C GLU A 188 17.27 26.83 5.83
N GLN A 189 17.44 25.50 5.90
CA GLN A 189 16.47 24.53 5.39
C GLN A 189 15.14 24.54 6.15
N MET A 190 15.14 25.03 7.39
CA MET A 190 13.93 25.16 8.22
C MET A 190 13.17 26.49 8.03
N LYS A 191 13.68 27.41 7.19
CA LYS A 191 12.99 28.68 6.93
C LYS A 191 11.72 28.44 6.11
N PRO A 192 10.63 29.18 6.39
CA PRO A 192 9.46 29.18 5.54
C PRO A 192 9.80 29.50 4.09
N GLY A 193 9.28 28.72 3.14
CA GLY A 193 9.54 28.92 1.71
C GLY A 193 10.85 28.30 1.19
N PHE A 194 11.60 27.57 2.03
CA PHE A 194 12.73 26.79 1.53
C PHE A 194 12.24 25.68 0.59
N ASP A 195 12.88 25.56 -0.58
CA ASP A 195 12.56 24.50 -1.53
C ASP A 195 13.20 23.17 -1.10
N ALA A 196 12.40 22.27 -0.51
CA ALA A 196 12.86 20.99 -0.02
C ALA A 196 13.35 20.04 -1.13
N THR A 197 13.00 20.30 -2.39
CA THR A 197 13.50 19.51 -3.54
C THR A 197 15.01 19.69 -3.77
N MET A 198 15.60 20.73 -3.20
CA MET A 198 17.06 20.94 -3.19
C MET A 198 17.80 19.99 -2.24
N ILE A 199 17.10 19.30 -1.34
CA ILE A 199 17.70 18.34 -0.43
C ILE A 199 17.69 16.97 -1.10
N PRO A 200 18.84 16.29 -1.22
CA PRO A 200 18.88 14.93 -1.78
C PRO A 200 18.00 13.98 -0.99
N ILE A 201 17.16 13.22 -1.70
CA ILE A 201 16.29 12.22 -1.08
C ILE A 201 17.16 11.13 -0.46
N LYS A 202 16.89 10.80 0.82
CA LYS A 202 17.49 9.67 1.53
C LYS A 202 16.42 8.77 2.09
N THR A 203 16.67 7.47 2.02
CA THR A 203 15.85 6.44 2.65
C THR A 203 16.43 6.02 4.00
N LEU A 204 15.66 5.32 4.82
CA LEU A 204 16.17 4.68 6.05
C LEU A 204 17.33 3.72 5.75
N SER A 205 17.33 3.08 4.58
CA SER A 205 18.45 2.21 4.15
C SER A 205 19.73 3.01 3.92
N ASP A 206 19.62 4.24 3.39
CA ASP A 206 20.78 5.12 3.22
C ASP A 206 21.33 5.58 4.55
N LEU A 207 20.45 6.01 5.47
CA LEU A 207 20.88 6.40 6.82
C LEU A 207 21.55 5.25 7.57
N ARG A 208 21.00 4.03 7.47
CA ARG A 208 21.62 2.82 8.06
C ARG A 208 23.01 2.54 7.46
N ARG A 209 23.17 2.75 6.16
CA ARG A 209 24.47 2.59 5.48
C ARG A 209 25.47 3.65 5.95
N GLU A 210 25.04 4.91 6.05
CA GLU A 210 25.87 5.99 6.60
C GLU A 210 26.29 5.69 8.03
N LEU A 211 25.39 5.22 8.88
CA LEU A 211 25.68 4.85 10.26
C LEU A 211 26.73 3.73 10.37
N LYS A 212 26.64 2.70 9.52
CA LYS A 212 27.61 1.60 9.48
C LYS A 212 29.02 2.07 9.09
N ASN A 213 29.10 3.12 8.28
CA ASN A 213 30.37 3.67 7.80
C ASN A 213 30.97 4.73 8.72
N LEU A 214 30.31 5.05 9.84
CA LEU A 214 30.89 5.94 10.83
C LEU A 214 32.09 5.27 11.52
N PRO A 215 33.17 6.02 11.78
CA PRO A 215 34.28 5.54 12.60
C PRO A 215 33.80 5.04 13.99
N ASP A 216 34.45 4.00 14.53
CA ASP A 216 34.03 3.35 15.77
C ASP A 216 33.87 4.32 16.94
N ASN A 217 34.71 5.35 17.02
CA ASN A 217 34.63 6.40 18.04
C ASN A 217 33.35 7.24 17.99
N LYS A 218 32.65 7.28 16.85
CA LYS A 218 31.35 7.97 16.71
C LYS A 218 30.14 7.05 16.95
N ARG A 219 30.34 5.73 16.91
CA ARG A 219 29.27 4.77 17.21
C ARG A 219 28.93 4.69 18.69
N TYR A 220 29.90 5.05 19.57
CA TYR A 220 29.73 4.99 21.03
C TYR A 220 28.63 5.96 21.53
N TYR A 221 28.52 7.14 20.96
CA TYR A 221 27.53 8.14 21.38
C TYR A 221 26.07 7.82 20.97
N ALA A 222 25.88 6.89 20.04
CA ALA A 222 24.54 6.46 19.63
C ALA A 222 23.88 5.47 20.62
N ASN A 223 24.67 4.91 21.57
CA ASN A 223 24.20 3.89 22.52
C ASN A 223 24.06 4.39 23.97
N GLU A 224 24.43 5.64 24.27
CA GLU A 224 24.32 6.20 25.64
C GLU A 224 22.94 6.79 25.97
N GLY A 225 21.94 6.61 25.10
CA GLY A 225 20.56 7.04 25.30
C GLY A 225 19.61 5.92 25.71
N LYS A 226 20.06 4.92 26.47
CA LYS A 226 19.19 3.90 27.08
C LYS A 226 19.06 4.09 28.55
#